data_fa61b1dbd0786d4eb8f745c2fa06e429
#
_entry.id   fa61b1dbd0786d4eb8f745c2fa06e429
#
_cell.length_a   1.000
_cell.length_b   1.000
_cell.length_c   1.000
_cell.angle_alpha   90.00
_cell.angle_beta   90.00
_cell.angle_gamma   90.00
#
_symmetry.space_group_name_H-M   'P 1'
#
loop_
_entity.id
_entity.type
_entity.pdbx_description
1 polymer ?
#
loop_
_entity_poly.entity_id
_entity_poly.type
_entity_poly.pdbx_seq_one_letter_code
_entity_poly.pdbx_strand_id
1 'polypeptide(L)'
;ADPPSWGISVLIFGTLWTSILAMVIAVPIGIGTALFIAFYAPRRLSKGLGFIVDLLAAVPSIIFGLWGLYNFMPYLVPFAEWLSTYLGWIPIFTNNVDLYTKSILIAGVVLALMILPTVSAISREVFLQVPRSHIEASLALGATRWEMIRMSVFPFSRPGMISAAMLGLGRALGETIAVALILSAVFEINWKLTEPGGNSIAANIALKWGEAGDNGRSALIATGLVLFFITLVVNMTARWVVNRRKDFSGAN
;
A
#
# COMPACT_ATOMS: atom_id res chain seq x y z
N ALA A 1 -17.22 -8.93 -36.85
CA ALA A 1 -16.77 -8.78 -35.46
C ALA A 1 -15.80 -7.62 -35.45
N ASP A 2 -16.14 -6.59 -34.68
CA ASP A 2 -15.25 -5.45 -34.50
C ASP A 2 -13.89 -5.92 -33.94
N PRO A 3 -12.77 -5.30 -34.36
CA PRO A 3 -11.47 -5.66 -33.81
C PRO A 3 -11.48 -5.51 -32.29
N PRO A 4 -10.91 -6.45 -31.52
CA PRO A 4 -10.93 -6.41 -30.09
C PRO A 4 -10.29 -5.10 -29.59
N SER A 5 -11.06 -4.27 -28.91
CA SER A 5 -10.55 -3.04 -28.32
C SER A 5 -9.79 -3.39 -27.03
N TRP A 6 -8.46 -3.31 -27.08
CA TRP A 6 -7.58 -3.57 -25.93
C TRP A 6 -7.46 -2.32 -25.04
N GLY A 7 -8.40 -2.12 -24.15
CA GLY A 7 -8.39 -0.96 -23.26
C GLY A 7 -7.49 -1.17 -22.04
N ILE A 8 -6.26 -0.65 -22.06
CA ILE A 8 -5.35 -0.74 -20.90
C ILE A 8 -5.64 0.33 -19.83
N SER A 9 -6.31 1.41 -20.18
CA SER A 9 -6.58 2.55 -19.30
C SER A 9 -7.30 2.16 -18.01
N VAL A 10 -8.29 1.27 -18.11
CA VAL A 10 -9.03 0.74 -16.96
C VAL A 10 -8.13 -0.02 -16.00
N LEU A 11 -7.23 -0.83 -16.53
CA LEU A 11 -6.28 -1.63 -15.75
C LEU A 11 -5.24 -0.74 -15.05
N ILE A 12 -4.74 0.29 -15.74
CA ILE A 12 -3.83 1.30 -15.16
C ILE A 12 -4.55 2.02 -14.01
N PHE A 13 -5.76 2.49 -14.27
CA PHE A 13 -6.57 3.19 -13.28
C PHE A 13 -6.80 2.33 -12.04
N GLY A 14 -7.28 1.11 -12.19
CA GLY A 14 -7.54 0.21 -11.09
C GLY A 14 -6.27 -0.14 -10.30
N THR A 15 -5.14 -0.39 -10.98
CA THR A 15 -3.85 -0.64 -10.33
C THR A 15 -3.40 0.55 -9.48
N LEU A 16 -3.45 1.76 -10.03
CA LEU A 16 -3.05 2.98 -9.33
C LEU A 16 -4.00 3.31 -8.18
N TRP A 17 -5.31 3.22 -8.42
CA TRP A 17 -6.32 3.61 -7.44
C TRP A 17 -6.33 2.71 -6.21
N THR A 18 -6.25 1.39 -6.39
CA THR A 18 -6.10 0.44 -5.28
C THR A 18 -4.80 0.61 -4.53
N SER A 19 -3.68 0.83 -5.25
CA SER A 19 -2.37 1.01 -4.63
C SER A 19 -2.28 2.32 -3.85
N ILE A 20 -2.82 3.43 -4.37
CA ILE A 20 -2.85 4.71 -3.67
C ILE A 20 -3.67 4.59 -2.39
N LEU A 21 -4.86 3.98 -2.45
CA LEU A 21 -5.68 3.77 -1.28
C LEU A 21 -4.96 2.93 -0.22
N ALA A 22 -4.33 1.84 -0.65
CA ALA A 22 -3.55 0.99 0.24
C ALA A 22 -2.40 1.75 0.92
N MET A 23 -1.68 2.60 0.18
CA MET A 23 -0.57 3.39 0.70
C MET A 23 -1.02 4.49 1.66
N VAL A 24 -2.13 5.17 1.37
CA VAL A 24 -2.70 6.21 2.24
C VAL A 24 -3.04 5.63 3.62
N ILE A 25 -3.47 4.38 3.69
CA ILE A 25 -3.78 3.68 4.94
C ILE A 25 -2.50 3.10 5.58
N ALA A 26 -1.73 2.33 4.81
CA ALA A 26 -0.63 1.52 5.34
C ALA A 26 0.58 2.34 5.78
N VAL A 27 0.94 3.43 5.07
CA VAL A 27 2.15 4.18 5.38
C VAL A 27 2.04 4.92 6.72
N PRO A 28 0.99 5.71 7.00
CA PRO A 28 0.86 6.38 8.28
C PRO A 28 0.78 5.39 9.46
N ILE A 29 -0.03 4.33 9.32
CA ILE A 29 -0.20 3.33 10.37
C ILE A 29 1.09 2.53 10.57
N GLY A 30 1.77 2.13 9.49
CA GLY A 30 3.02 1.39 9.54
C GLY A 30 4.15 2.18 10.18
N ILE A 31 4.31 3.46 9.84
CA ILE A 31 5.28 4.35 10.47
C ILE A 31 4.92 4.59 11.94
N GLY A 32 3.63 4.82 12.26
CA GLY A 32 3.15 4.98 13.63
C GLY A 32 3.42 3.74 14.48
N THR A 33 3.16 2.55 13.95
CA THR A 33 3.47 1.26 14.59
C THR A 33 4.98 1.12 14.84
N ALA A 34 5.79 1.43 13.84
CA ALA A 34 7.25 1.39 13.96
C ALA A 34 7.78 2.34 15.04
N LEU A 35 7.25 3.58 15.11
CA LEU A 35 7.58 4.55 16.16
C LEU A 35 7.19 4.04 17.54
N PHE A 36 5.98 3.50 17.67
CA PHE A 36 5.52 2.94 18.94
C PHE A 36 6.45 1.82 19.42
N ILE A 37 6.80 0.90 18.54
CA ILE A 37 7.69 -0.24 18.87
C ILE A 37 9.10 0.24 19.23
N ALA A 38 9.63 1.25 18.50
CA ALA A 38 11.01 1.70 18.69
C ALA A 38 11.19 2.58 19.94
N PHE A 39 10.23 3.45 20.27
CA PHE A 39 10.44 4.52 21.27
C PHE A 39 9.47 4.51 22.45
N TYR A 40 8.28 3.91 22.31
CA TYR A 40 7.25 3.93 23.35
C TYR A 40 7.07 2.59 24.05
N ALA A 41 7.19 1.48 23.33
CA ALA A 41 6.96 0.15 23.89
C ALA A 41 8.06 -0.23 24.90
N PRO A 42 7.70 -0.82 26.06
CA PRO A 42 8.70 -1.36 26.97
C PRO A 42 9.51 -2.47 26.30
N ARG A 43 10.80 -2.63 26.67
CA ARG A 43 11.76 -3.51 25.97
C ARG A 43 11.25 -4.94 25.72
N ARG A 44 10.49 -5.50 26.65
CA ARG A 44 9.94 -6.87 26.49
C ARG A 44 8.87 -6.92 25.41
N LEU A 45 7.97 -5.93 25.40
CA LEU A 45 6.89 -5.82 24.42
C LEU A 45 7.43 -5.44 23.04
N SER A 46 8.39 -4.53 22.96
CA SER A 46 9.03 -4.11 21.71
C SER A 46 9.65 -5.28 20.93
N LYS A 47 10.33 -6.22 21.64
CA LYS A 47 10.89 -7.42 21.00
C LYS A 47 9.78 -8.33 20.46
N GLY A 48 8.72 -8.58 21.25
CA GLY A 48 7.60 -9.42 20.84
C GLY A 48 6.82 -8.83 19.65
N LEU A 49 6.49 -7.54 19.71
CA LEU A 49 5.79 -6.85 18.62
C LEU A 49 6.65 -6.79 17.36
N GLY A 50 7.95 -6.54 17.50
CA GLY A 50 8.86 -6.55 16.37
C GLY A 50 8.87 -7.92 15.68
N PHE A 51 8.99 -9.00 16.44
CA PHE A 51 8.93 -10.36 15.90
C PHE A 51 7.60 -10.65 15.19
N ILE A 52 6.46 -10.24 15.76
CA ILE A 52 5.14 -10.41 15.14
C ILE A 52 5.06 -9.65 13.81
N VAL A 53 5.54 -8.41 13.77
CA VAL A 53 5.54 -7.60 12.53
C VAL A 53 6.41 -8.26 11.46
N ASP A 54 7.58 -8.75 11.81
CA ASP A 54 8.48 -9.44 10.89
C ASP A 54 7.87 -10.75 10.37
N LEU A 55 7.18 -11.50 11.24
CA LEU A 55 6.47 -12.71 10.86
C LEU A 55 5.31 -12.41 9.90
N LEU A 56 4.51 -11.37 10.18
CA LEU A 56 3.41 -10.95 9.31
C LEU A 56 3.90 -10.47 7.94
N ALA A 57 5.07 -9.82 7.88
CA ALA A 57 5.67 -9.40 6.61
C ALA A 57 6.07 -10.59 5.72
N ALA A 58 6.36 -11.76 6.32
CA ALA A 58 6.72 -12.98 5.62
C ALA A 58 5.51 -13.82 5.16
N VAL A 59 4.27 -13.46 5.57
CA VAL A 59 3.06 -14.19 5.18
C VAL A 59 2.82 -14.09 3.67
N PRO A 60 2.56 -15.21 2.96
CA PRO A 60 2.20 -15.21 1.54
C PRO A 60 0.94 -14.37 1.25
N SER A 61 0.97 -13.58 0.18
CA SER A 61 -0.13 -12.67 -0.19
C SER A 61 -1.47 -13.38 -0.42
N ILE A 62 -1.43 -14.61 -0.93
CA ILE A 62 -2.63 -15.43 -1.14
C ILE A 62 -3.42 -15.64 0.16
N ILE A 63 -2.74 -15.78 1.30
CA ILE A 63 -3.40 -15.96 2.61
C ILE A 63 -4.18 -14.70 2.97
N PHE A 64 -3.58 -13.51 2.76
CA PHE A 64 -4.28 -12.23 2.95
C PHE A 64 -5.47 -12.08 2.00
N GLY A 65 -5.33 -12.54 0.74
CA GLY A 65 -6.41 -12.50 -0.24
C GLY A 65 -7.59 -13.40 0.15
N LEU A 66 -7.34 -14.64 0.53
CA LEU A 66 -8.37 -15.59 0.97
C LEU A 66 -9.01 -15.15 2.28
N TRP A 67 -8.21 -14.75 3.26
CA TRP A 67 -8.71 -14.23 4.53
C TRP A 67 -9.53 -12.95 4.32
N GLY A 68 -9.07 -12.06 3.45
CA GLY A 68 -9.77 -10.84 3.07
C GLY A 68 -11.13 -11.12 2.45
N LEU A 69 -11.19 -12.08 1.52
CA LEU A 69 -12.40 -12.45 0.83
C LEU A 69 -13.44 -13.11 1.76
N TYR A 70 -13.01 -14.12 2.53
CA TYR A 70 -13.95 -14.96 3.29
C TYR A 70 -14.24 -14.46 4.70
N ASN A 71 -13.26 -13.86 5.36
CA ASN A 71 -13.39 -13.46 6.75
C ASN A 71 -13.50 -11.94 6.94
N PHE A 72 -12.76 -11.14 6.18
CA PHE A 72 -12.66 -9.70 6.43
C PHE A 72 -13.71 -8.89 5.66
N MET A 73 -14.01 -9.28 4.43
CA MET A 73 -15.02 -8.61 3.58
C MET A 73 -16.38 -8.46 4.27
N PRO A 74 -16.94 -9.49 4.98
CA PRO A 74 -18.22 -9.35 5.66
C PRO A 74 -18.26 -8.21 6.70
N TYR A 75 -17.11 -7.91 7.33
CA TYR A 75 -17.00 -6.80 8.29
C TYR A 75 -16.80 -5.44 7.61
N LEU A 76 -16.20 -5.43 6.41
CA LEU A 76 -15.99 -4.19 5.64
C LEU A 76 -17.23 -3.76 4.87
N VAL A 77 -18.12 -4.67 4.52
CA VAL A 77 -19.37 -4.34 3.80
C VAL A 77 -20.23 -3.34 4.59
N PRO A 78 -20.55 -3.54 5.88
CA PRO A 78 -21.29 -2.57 6.66
C PRO A 78 -20.58 -1.22 6.80
N PHE A 79 -19.24 -1.23 6.84
CA PHE A 79 -18.45 0.00 6.85
C PHE A 79 -18.51 0.75 5.51
N ALA A 80 -18.48 0.03 4.39
CA ALA A 80 -18.64 0.63 3.05
C ALA A 80 -20.06 1.20 2.85
N GLU A 81 -21.07 0.53 3.36
CA GLU A 81 -22.46 0.98 3.39
C GLU A 81 -22.60 2.25 4.25
N TRP A 82 -22.02 2.26 5.44
CA TRP A 82 -21.98 3.44 6.30
C TRP A 82 -21.30 4.63 5.61
N LEU A 83 -20.13 4.41 4.96
CA LEU A 83 -19.46 5.45 4.17
C LEU A 83 -20.34 6.00 3.06
N SER A 84 -21.03 5.14 2.31
CA SER A 84 -21.93 5.56 1.23
C SER A 84 -23.14 6.33 1.76
N THR A 85 -23.71 5.90 2.89
CA THR A 85 -24.89 6.53 3.48
C THR A 85 -24.57 7.92 4.04
N TYR A 86 -23.48 8.08 4.81
CA TYR A 86 -23.17 9.32 5.51
C TYR A 86 -22.24 10.26 4.74
N LEU A 87 -21.39 9.71 3.88
CA LEU A 87 -20.42 10.46 3.07
C LEU A 87 -20.73 10.39 1.57
N GLY A 88 -21.90 9.89 1.18
CA GLY A 88 -22.35 9.77 -0.21
C GLY A 88 -22.46 11.12 -0.97
N TRP A 89 -22.41 12.25 -0.26
CA TRP A 89 -22.27 13.57 -0.86
C TRP A 89 -20.88 13.79 -1.50
N ILE A 90 -19.87 12.98 -1.14
CA ILE A 90 -18.58 12.95 -1.80
C ILE A 90 -18.66 11.91 -2.93
N PRO A 91 -18.41 12.28 -4.20
CA PRO A 91 -18.59 11.38 -5.35
C PRO A 91 -17.83 10.04 -5.25
N ILE A 92 -16.73 10.00 -4.50
CA ILE A 92 -15.90 8.80 -4.32
C ILE A 92 -16.60 7.73 -3.47
N PHE A 93 -17.51 8.12 -2.57
CA PHE A 93 -18.25 7.21 -1.67
C PHE A 93 -19.68 6.95 -2.11
N THR A 94 -20.15 7.55 -3.22
CA THR A 94 -21.47 7.27 -3.78
C THR A 94 -21.52 5.82 -4.26
N ASN A 95 -22.64 5.14 -3.96
CA ASN A 95 -22.92 3.82 -4.51
C ASN A 95 -24.32 3.84 -5.14
N ASN A 96 -24.41 3.51 -6.42
CA ASN A 96 -25.67 3.52 -7.18
C ASN A 96 -26.23 2.10 -7.38
N VAL A 97 -25.52 1.07 -6.94
CA VAL A 97 -25.85 -0.34 -7.23
C VAL A 97 -26.35 -1.06 -5.97
N ASP A 98 -26.23 -0.41 -4.78
CA ASP A 98 -26.55 -0.99 -3.47
C ASP A 98 -25.85 -2.33 -3.18
N LEU A 99 -24.70 -2.55 -3.83
CA LEU A 99 -23.84 -3.70 -3.61
C LEU A 99 -22.44 -3.21 -3.21
N TYR A 100 -21.94 -3.65 -2.05
CA TYR A 100 -20.71 -3.15 -1.45
C TYR A 100 -19.59 -4.19 -1.42
N THR A 101 -19.83 -5.38 -1.97
CA THR A 101 -18.83 -6.45 -2.07
C THR A 101 -17.88 -6.23 -3.25
N LYS A 102 -16.68 -6.82 -3.19
CA LYS A 102 -15.70 -6.84 -4.30
C LYS A 102 -15.39 -5.45 -4.87
N SER A 103 -15.30 -4.47 -3.99
CA SER A 103 -15.03 -3.07 -4.34
C SER A 103 -13.54 -2.72 -4.19
N ILE A 104 -13.14 -1.61 -4.82
CA ILE A 104 -11.78 -1.04 -4.69
C ILE A 104 -11.46 -0.71 -3.22
N LEU A 105 -12.46 -0.28 -2.43
CA LEU A 105 -12.29 -0.03 -1.00
C LEU A 105 -11.82 -1.29 -0.27
N ILE A 106 -12.50 -2.41 -0.47
CA ILE A 106 -12.16 -3.67 0.21
C ILE A 106 -10.78 -4.16 -0.24
N ALA A 107 -10.51 -4.15 -1.54
CA ALA A 107 -9.21 -4.54 -2.08
C ALA A 107 -8.08 -3.65 -1.54
N GLY A 108 -8.28 -2.32 -1.51
CA GLY A 108 -7.30 -1.38 -0.99
C GLY A 108 -7.03 -1.54 0.50
N VAL A 109 -8.05 -1.82 1.33
CA VAL A 109 -7.86 -2.08 2.76
C VAL A 109 -7.13 -3.40 3.01
N VAL A 110 -7.49 -4.48 2.32
CA VAL A 110 -6.78 -5.77 2.44
C VAL A 110 -5.32 -5.63 1.98
N LEU A 111 -5.09 -4.91 0.88
CA LEU A 111 -3.76 -4.61 0.38
C LEU A 111 -2.97 -3.75 1.39
N ALA A 112 -3.62 -2.78 2.04
CA ALA A 112 -3.00 -2.00 3.11
C ALA A 112 -2.55 -2.87 4.28
N LEU A 113 -3.38 -3.80 4.74
CA LEU A 113 -3.03 -4.74 5.82
C LEU A 113 -1.84 -5.63 5.45
N MET A 114 -1.73 -6.00 4.17
CA MET A 114 -0.63 -6.82 3.67
C MET A 114 0.71 -6.05 3.61
N ILE A 115 0.70 -4.77 3.21
CA ILE A 115 1.92 -3.97 3.11
C ILE A 115 2.32 -3.29 4.43
N LEU A 116 1.37 -3.10 5.35
CA LEU A 116 1.60 -2.46 6.65
C LEU A 116 2.75 -3.11 7.45
N PRO A 117 2.84 -4.44 7.61
CA PRO A 117 3.94 -5.07 8.31
C PRO A 117 5.30 -4.78 7.66
N THR A 118 5.36 -4.79 6.32
CA THR A 118 6.59 -4.50 5.58
C THR A 118 7.07 -3.06 5.81
N VAL A 119 6.15 -2.09 5.71
CA VAL A 119 6.47 -0.67 5.97
C VAL A 119 6.89 -0.48 7.43
N SER A 120 6.20 -1.14 8.36
CA SER A 120 6.50 -1.04 9.79
C SER A 120 7.85 -1.67 10.14
N ALA A 121 8.17 -2.86 9.62
CA ALA A 121 9.45 -3.53 9.87
C ALA A 121 10.64 -2.67 9.41
N ILE A 122 10.60 -2.21 8.17
CA ILE A 122 11.70 -1.40 7.60
C ILE A 122 11.80 -0.05 8.30
N SER A 123 10.68 0.63 8.56
CA SER A 123 10.70 1.91 9.28
C SER A 123 11.26 1.75 10.69
N ARG A 124 10.95 0.67 11.39
CA ARG A 124 11.51 0.34 12.70
C ARG A 124 13.02 0.18 12.65
N GLU A 125 13.53 -0.58 11.68
CA GLU A 125 14.98 -0.75 11.51
C GLU A 125 15.70 0.60 11.26
N VAL A 126 15.10 1.46 10.45
CA VAL A 126 15.61 2.80 10.18
C VAL A 126 15.63 3.67 11.46
N PHE A 127 14.57 3.58 12.28
CA PHE A 127 14.50 4.31 13.55
C PHE A 127 15.54 3.84 14.56
N LEU A 128 15.86 2.56 14.58
CA LEU A 128 16.89 2.00 15.45
C LEU A 128 18.32 2.40 15.05
N GLN A 129 18.52 2.86 13.81
CA GLN A 129 19.80 3.35 13.32
C GLN A 129 20.10 4.81 13.72
N VAL A 130 19.14 5.54 14.29
CA VAL A 130 19.34 6.90 14.76
C VAL A 130 20.41 6.92 15.85
N PRO A 131 21.50 7.71 15.73
CA PRO A 131 22.55 7.79 16.73
C PRO A 131 21.99 8.22 18.10
N ARG A 132 22.41 7.51 19.16
CA ARG A 132 21.96 7.81 20.52
C ARG A 132 22.32 9.22 20.95
N SER A 133 23.48 9.73 20.52
CA SER A 133 23.92 11.11 20.77
C SER A 133 22.90 12.17 20.35
N HIS A 134 22.22 11.98 19.22
CA HIS A 134 21.17 12.90 18.75
C HIS A 134 19.94 12.86 19.67
N ILE A 135 19.57 11.65 20.12
CA ILE A 135 18.44 11.44 21.04
C ILE A 135 18.75 12.05 22.40
N GLU A 136 19.93 11.73 22.96
CA GLU A 136 20.38 12.22 24.26
C GLU A 136 20.56 13.73 24.28
N ALA A 137 21.13 14.32 23.23
CA ALA A 137 21.29 15.77 23.10
C ALA A 137 19.95 16.50 23.13
N SER A 138 18.95 16.03 22.40
CA SER A 138 17.62 16.66 22.41
C SER A 138 16.92 16.54 23.78
N LEU A 139 17.06 15.39 24.44
CA LEU A 139 16.50 15.19 25.80
C LEU A 139 17.23 16.04 26.86
N ALA A 140 18.55 16.20 26.73
CA ALA A 140 19.36 17.05 27.63
C ALA A 140 18.95 18.53 27.53
N LEU A 141 18.45 18.98 26.38
CA LEU A 141 17.89 20.31 26.18
C LEU A 141 16.44 20.45 26.71
N GLY A 142 15.90 19.42 27.37
CA GLY A 142 14.56 19.44 27.95
C GLY A 142 13.43 19.08 26.99
N ALA A 143 13.73 18.57 25.79
CA ALA A 143 12.72 18.16 24.84
C ALA A 143 11.89 16.99 25.38
N THR A 144 10.58 17.02 25.13
CA THR A 144 9.68 15.88 25.34
C THR A 144 10.01 14.75 24.36
N ARG A 145 9.53 13.53 24.64
CA ARG A 145 9.73 12.37 23.71
C ARG A 145 9.22 12.66 22.29
N TRP A 146 8.10 13.34 22.16
CA TRP A 146 7.55 13.71 20.86
C TRP A 146 8.40 14.74 20.14
N GLU A 147 8.87 15.76 20.84
CA GLU A 147 9.78 16.76 20.28
C GLU A 147 11.10 16.13 19.84
N MET A 148 11.68 15.25 20.65
CA MET A 148 12.85 14.46 20.28
C MET A 148 12.62 13.67 18.98
N ILE A 149 11.49 12.98 18.85
CA ILE A 149 11.14 12.24 17.63
C ILE A 149 11.05 13.20 16.43
N ARG A 150 10.38 14.33 16.60
CA ARG A 150 10.16 15.32 15.52
C ARG A 150 11.46 16.02 15.10
N MET A 151 12.34 16.33 16.05
CA MET A 151 13.56 17.13 15.81
C MET A 151 14.77 16.27 15.44
N SER A 152 14.89 15.05 15.97
CA SER A 152 16.07 14.20 15.81
C SER A 152 15.78 12.95 14.98
N VAL A 153 14.70 12.21 15.30
CA VAL A 153 14.43 10.91 14.65
C VAL A 153 13.91 11.10 13.23
N PHE A 154 12.84 11.89 13.03
CA PHE A 154 12.26 12.07 11.72
C PHE A 154 13.21 12.66 10.68
N PRO A 155 14.00 13.73 10.97
CA PRO A 155 14.90 14.27 9.97
C PRO A 155 15.95 13.26 9.52
N PHE A 156 16.54 12.51 10.46
CA PHE A 156 17.50 11.46 10.18
C PHE A 156 16.89 10.30 9.39
N SER A 157 15.70 9.87 9.76
CA SER A 157 15.05 8.67 9.23
C SER A 157 14.25 8.90 7.94
N ARG A 158 14.05 10.15 7.49
CA ARG A 158 13.24 10.46 6.30
C ARG A 158 13.59 9.65 5.06
N PRO A 159 14.87 9.51 4.65
CA PRO A 159 15.20 8.73 3.46
C PRO A 159 14.80 7.27 3.60
N GLY A 160 15.01 6.70 4.79
CA GLY A 160 14.63 5.32 5.07
C GLY A 160 13.12 5.09 5.13
N MET A 161 12.35 6.03 5.72
CA MET A 161 10.88 5.96 5.70
C MET A 161 10.31 6.03 4.28
N ILE A 162 10.87 6.91 3.43
CA ILE A 162 10.47 6.98 2.02
C ILE A 162 10.81 5.65 1.32
N SER A 163 11.98 5.08 1.57
CA SER A 163 12.37 3.79 1.01
C SER A 163 11.43 2.66 1.46
N ALA A 164 11.02 2.65 2.73
CA ALA A 164 10.03 1.70 3.25
C ALA A 164 8.67 1.85 2.55
N ALA A 165 8.19 3.08 2.38
CA ALA A 165 6.97 3.37 1.66
C ALA A 165 7.05 2.94 0.18
N MET A 166 8.20 3.19 -0.48
CA MET A 166 8.41 2.79 -1.87
C MET A 166 8.43 1.28 -2.07
N LEU A 167 9.02 0.54 -1.12
CA LEU A 167 8.97 -0.93 -1.15
C LEU A 167 7.53 -1.43 -0.97
N GLY A 168 6.77 -0.82 -0.06
CA GLY A 168 5.34 -1.08 0.09
C GLY A 168 4.55 -0.80 -1.19
N LEU A 169 4.83 0.32 -1.86
CA LEU A 169 4.17 0.69 -3.11
C LEU A 169 4.53 -0.27 -4.25
N GLY A 170 5.80 -0.67 -4.37
CA GLY A 170 6.20 -1.67 -5.37
C GLY A 170 5.46 -3.00 -5.19
N ARG A 171 5.28 -3.43 -3.93
CA ARG A 171 4.48 -4.61 -3.58
C ARG A 171 2.99 -4.40 -3.93
N ALA A 172 2.43 -3.23 -3.63
CA ALA A 172 1.04 -2.90 -3.93
C ALA A 172 0.74 -2.90 -5.44
N LEU A 173 1.61 -2.29 -6.25
CA LEU A 173 1.46 -2.23 -7.71
C LEU A 173 1.58 -3.62 -8.38
N GLY A 174 2.41 -4.49 -7.81
CA GLY A 174 2.63 -5.85 -8.32
C GLY A 174 1.71 -6.92 -7.75
N GLU A 175 0.80 -6.57 -6.82
CA GLU A 175 -0.06 -7.57 -6.20
C GLU A 175 -1.04 -8.16 -7.20
N THR A 176 -1.01 -9.48 -7.26
CA THR A 176 -1.69 -10.24 -8.29
C THR A 176 -2.85 -11.03 -7.73
N ILE A 177 -2.56 -11.99 -6.82
CA ILE A 177 -3.53 -13.01 -6.40
C ILE A 177 -4.54 -12.44 -5.42
N ALA A 178 -4.11 -11.65 -4.44
CA ALA A 178 -5.03 -11.07 -3.47
C ALA A 178 -6.04 -10.12 -4.15
N VAL A 179 -5.57 -9.31 -5.10
CA VAL A 179 -6.43 -8.40 -5.86
C VAL A 179 -7.37 -9.17 -6.79
N ALA A 180 -6.88 -10.22 -7.49
CA ALA A 180 -7.70 -11.07 -8.36
C ALA A 180 -8.83 -11.79 -7.62
N LEU A 181 -8.61 -12.16 -6.35
CA LEU A 181 -9.63 -12.81 -5.52
C LEU A 181 -10.70 -11.83 -5.02
N ILE A 182 -10.31 -10.59 -4.74
CA ILE A 182 -11.17 -9.62 -4.06
C ILE A 182 -11.94 -8.75 -5.06
N LEU A 183 -11.33 -8.31 -6.18
CA LEU A 183 -12.01 -7.48 -7.17
C LEU A 183 -12.88 -8.33 -8.11
N SER A 184 -13.99 -7.75 -8.56
CA SER A 184 -14.70 -8.26 -9.73
C SER A 184 -14.09 -7.64 -10.98
N ALA A 185 -13.66 -8.46 -11.94
CA ALA A 185 -12.99 -8.01 -13.16
C ALA A 185 -13.96 -7.25 -14.08
N VAL A 186 -14.23 -5.98 -13.78
CA VAL A 186 -15.03 -5.07 -14.59
C VAL A 186 -14.09 -4.14 -15.36
N PHE A 187 -14.35 -3.96 -16.66
CA PHE A 187 -13.55 -3.14 -17.57
C PHE A 187 -14.17 -1.75 -17.77
N GLU A 188 -14.54 -1.10 -16.68
CA GLU A 188 -15.04 0.28 -16.66
C GLU A 188 -14.22 1.13 -15.69
N ILE A 189 -13.97 2.40 -16.05
CA ILE A 189 -13.33 3.35 -15.15
C ILE A 189 -14.40 3.85 -14.16
N ASN A 190 -14.33 3.37 -12.93
CA ASN A 190 -15.20 3.82 -11.86
C ASN A 190 -14.37 4.44 -10.72
N TRP A 191 -14.60 5.72 -10.45
CA TRP A 191 -13.92 6.45 -9.37
C TRP A 191 -14.46 6.12 -7.99
N LYS A 192 -15.60 5.45 -7.94
CA LYS A 192 -16.28 5.13 -6.70
C LYS A 192 -15.60 3.96 -6.00
N LEU A 193 -15.25 4.18 -4.75
CA LEU A 193 -14.54 3.19 -3.94
C LEU A 193 -15.44 2.08 -3.41
N THR A 194 -16.72 2.38 -3.22
CA THR A 194 -17.70 1.51 -2.55
C THR A 194 -18.49 0.62 -3.51
N GLU A 195 -18.52 0.94 -4.81
CA GLU A 195 -19.15 0.11 -5.83
C GLU A 195 -18.31 -1.11 -6.18
N PRO A 196 -18.96 -2.25 -6.51
CA PRO A 196 -18.24 -3.41 -7.03
C PRO A 196 -17.55 -3.07 -8.33
N GLY A 197 -16.38 -3.63 -8.54
CA GLY A 197 -15.67 -3.48 -9.80
C GLY A 197 -14.20 -3.16 -9.61
N GLY A 198 -13.57 -2.84 -10.71
CA GLY A 198 -12.16 -2.60 -10.80
C GLY A 198 -11.38 -3.84 -11.24
N ASN A 199 -10.22 -3.60 -11.80
CA ASN A 199 -9.28 -4.63 -12.20
C ASN A 199 -7.87 -4.06 -12.11
N SER A 200 -6.87 -4.93 -11.95
CA SER A 200 -5.47 -4.51 -12.00
C SER A 200 -4.73 -5.20 -13.13
N ILE A 201 -3.62 -4.60 -13.58
CA ILE A 201 -2.80 -5.17 -14.64
C ILE A 201 -2.32 -6.57 -14.24
N ALA A 202 -1.74 -6.70 -13.05
CA ALA A 202 -1.18 -7.97 -12.57
C ALA A 202 -2.28 -9.05 -12.40
N ALA A 203 -3.42 -8.69 -11.82
CA ALA A 203 -4.56 -9.60 -11.66
C ALA A 203 -5.13 -10.02 -13.01
N ASN A 204 -5.29 -9.10 -13.96
CA ASN A 204 -5.79 -9.40 -15.29
C ASN A 204 -4.86 -10.37 -16.05
N ILE A 205 -3.54 -10.19 -15.97
CA ILE A 205 -2.58 -11.11 -16.57
C ILE A 205 -2.76 -12.51 -15.99
N ALA A 206 -2.80 -12.64 -14.67
CA ALA A 206 -2.93 -13.93 -14.01
C ALA A 206 -4.23 -14.67 -14.36
N LEU A 207 -5.35 -13.95 -14.40
CA LEU A 207 -6.67 -14.53 -14.68
C LEU A 207 -6.84 -14.92 -16.16
N LYS A 208 -6.26 -14.14 -17.09
CA LYS A 208 -6.48 -14.32 -18.53
C LYS A 208 -5.41 -15.13 -19.24
N TRP A 209 -4.25 -15.35 -18.63
CA TRP A 209 -3.11 -16.02 -19.26
C TRP A 209 -3.43 -17.43 -19.79
N GLY A 210 -4.17 -18.21 -18.98
CA GLY A 210 -4.52 -19.59 -19.34
C GLY A 210 -5.53 -19.72 -20.49
N GLU A 211 -6.38 -18.70 -20.66
CA GLU A 211 -7.45 -18.68 -21.67
C GLU A 211 -7.02 -17.96 -22.97
N ALA A 212 -5.91 -17.21 -22.91
CA ALA A 212 -5.47 -16.35 -24.01
C ALA A 212 -4.79 -17.17 -25.12
N GLY A 213 -5.24 -16.99 -26.36
CA GLY A 213 -4.50 -17.38 -27.55
C GLY A 213 -3.26 -16.49 -27.79
N ASP A 214 -2.50 -16.73 -28.87
CA ASP A 214 -1.21 -16.06 -29.11
C ASP A 214 -1.32 -14.52 -29.16
N ASN A 215 -2.33 -13.99 -29.82
CA ASN A 215 -2.57 -12.54 -29.85
C ASN A 215 -2.95 -11.99 -28.46
N GLY A 216 -3.75 -12.75 -27.70
CA GLY A 216 -4.11 -12.39 -26.34
C GLY A 216 -2.91 -12.38 -25.39
N ARG A 217 -2.03 -13.38 -25.48
CA ARG A 217 -0.78 -13.41 -24.70
C ARG A 217 0.14 -12.28 -25.03
N SER A 218 0.27 -11.93 -26.31
CA SER A 218 1.05 -10.77 -26.74
C SER A 218 0.52 -9.46 -26.15
N ALA A 219 -0.81 -9.29 -26.12
CA ALA A 219 -1.45 -8.15 -25.45
C ALA A 219 -1.20 -8.15 -23.95
N LEU A 220 -1.29 -9.29 -23.26
CA LEU A 220 -1.01 -9.39 -21.83
C LEU A 220 0.46 -9.07 -21.50
N ILE A 221 1.40 -9.50 -22.35
CA ILE A 221 2.82 -9.13 -22.21
C ILE A 221 2.99 -7.62 -22.37
N ALA A 222 2.33 -6.99 -23.35
CA ALA A 222 2.37 -5.55 -23.52
C ALA A 222 1.82 -4.81 -22.29
N THR A 223 0.74 -5.30 -21.66
CA THR A 223 0.23 -4.71 -20.40
C THR A 223 1.22 -4.86 -19.25
N GLY A 224 1.95 -5.98 -19.18
CA GLY A 224 3.02 -6.20 -18.21
C GLY A 224 4.19 -5.21 -18.39
N LEU A 225 4.57 -4.91 -19.65
CA LEU A 225 5.57 -3.88 -19.94
C LEU A 225 5.12 -2.48 -19.51
N VAL A 226 3.84 -2.17 -19.66
CA VAL A 226 3.29 -0.89 -19.14
C VAL A 226 3.38 -0.84 -17.61
N LEU A 227 3.04 -1.92 -16.90
CA LEU A 227 3.20 -1.98 -15.44
C LEU A 227 4.66 -1.80 -15.02
N PHE A 228 5.59 -2.45 -15.72
CA PHE A 228 7.02 -2.26 -15.49
C PHE A 228 7.43 -0.80 -15.67
N PHE A 229 6.97 -0.14 -16.73
CA PHE A 229 7.27 1.27 -16.98
C PHE A 229 6.69 2.19 -15.89
N ILE A 230 5.44 1.95 -15.46
CA ILE A 230 4.81 2.70 -14.36
C ILE A 230 5.63 2.55 -13.09
N THR A 231 5.99 1.32 -12.71
CA THR A 231 6.79 1.07 -11.51
C THR A 231 8.17 1.69 -11.59
N LEU A 232 8.81 1.68 -12.75
CA LEU A 232 10.09 2.34 -12.99
C LEU A 232 9.99 3.85 -12.78
N VAL A 233 9.01 4.51 -13.43
CA VAL A 233 8.79 5.97 -13.28
C VAL A 233 8.53 6.35 -11.83
N VAL A 234 7.66 5.62 -11.14
CA VAL A 234 7.33 5.85 -9.73
C VAL A 234 8.58 5.71 -8.86
N ASN A 235 9.36 4.63 -9.03
CA ASN A 235 10.59 4.41 -8.27
C ASN A 235 11.67 5.48 -8.57
N MET A 236 11.82 5.89 -9.81
CA MET A 236 12.76 6.96 -10.18
C MET A 236 12.36 8.30 -9.56
N THR A 237 11.07 8.64 -9.61
CA THR A 237 10.54 9.87 -9.01
C THR A 237 10.80 9.90 -7.51
N ALA A 238 10.55 8.78 -6.81
CA ALA A 238 10.80 8.69 -5.38
C ALA A 238 12.29 8.82 -5.04
N ARG A 239 13.17 8.15 -5.79
CA ARG A 239 14.63 8.28 -5.60
C ARG A 239 15.09 9.73 -5.84
N TRP A 240 14.55 10.39 -6.85
CA TRP A 240 14.85 11.78 -7.12
C TRP A 240 14.44 12.70 -5.96
N VAL A 241 13.24 12.50 -5.40
CA VAL A 241 12.78 13.24 -4.20
C VAL A 241 13.70 13.01 -2.99
N VAL A 242 14.13 11.76 -2.76
CA VAL A 242 15.06 11.42 -1.68
C VAL A 242 16.42 12.10 -1.90
N ASN A 243 16.96 12.02 -3.11
CA ASN A 243 18.30 12.55 -3.42
C ASN A 243 18.35 14.09 -3.32
N ARG A 244 17.32 14.80 -3.74
CA ARG A 244 17.23 16.27 -3.59
C ARG A 244 17.31 16.75 -2.14
N ARG A 245 17.03 15.89 -1.17
CA ARG A 245 17.00 16.25 0.25
C ARG A 245 18.19 15.73 1.04
N LYS A 246 19.10 14.98 0.43
CA LYS A 246 20.35 14.52 1.08
C LYS A 246 21.28 15.68 1.45
N ASP A 247 21.25 16.76 0.70
CA ASP A 247 22.10 17.93 0.93
C ASP A 247 21.79 18.67 2.25
N PHE A 248 20.66 18.37 2.89
CA PHE A 248 20.27 18.94 4.19
C PHE A 248 20.58 18.05 5.39
N SER A 249 21.10 16.84 5.21
CA SER A 249 21.31 15.88 6.32
C SER A 249 22.71 15.89 6.93
N GLY A 250 23.57 16.87 6.59
CA GLY A 250 24.86 17.09 7.29
C GLY A 250 25.75 15.84 7.49
N ALA A 251 25.60 14.81 6.70
CA ALA A 251 26.41 13.60 6.73
C ALA A 251 27.57 13.76 5.74
N ASN A 252 28.61 14.46 6.17
CA ASN A 252 29.98 14.27 5.69
C ASN A 252 30.70 13.41 6.70
#